data_8629e1321156b7025ba4af2a1ca2888c
#
_entry.id   8629e1321156b7025ba4af2a1ca2888c
#
_cell.length_a   1.000
_cell.length_b   1.000
_cell.length_c   1.000
_cell.angle_alpha   90.00
_cell.angle_beta   90.00
_cell.angle_gamma   90.00
#
_symmetry.space_group_name_H-M   'P 1'
#
loop_
_entity.id
_entity.type
_entity.pdbx_description
1 polymer ?
#
loop_
_entity_poly.entity_id
_entity_poly.type
_entity_poly.pdbx_seq_one_letter_code
_entity_poly.pdbx_strand_id
1 'polypeptide(L)'
;MGTVTNMIPTDSMRDIITRNRAWYCLDCGKCSAVCPITRWEKCCYTTPRLLVEKAVDGRIGEFLDDPLFWSCLTCKRCSQLCPSEVHFSEFLRDARASAHAGGRAGECTHGDAIQTWGRMMADPGLRQDRLGWLNGNLKVSNSSETVYFAGCLPYYDVLFRKLNIEGVEIAQAAVRILNYLGIEPQVMAGERCCGHDQLWEGDVETFGVLARLNLEQLKATGAKRIVTTCPECARTLKVDYPQLVGAHGMEVLHISQLLADLEHDIPKHDSPRSAAEWEGRRVTYQDPCRLGRHLGIYDAPRSALAGLGFDLVEMERTRHTSLCCGTSCWTDCGQVSKNIQVERLKEAKATGAEVLVTACVKCQIHFKCAQEDPALQQEIGIEIRDLTTLLAERL
;
A
#
# COMPACT_ATOMS: atom_id res chain seq x y z
N MET A 1 -28.13 -18.78 4.41
CA MET A 1 -27.08 -18.46 5.39
C MET A 1 -26.08 -19.60 5.40
N GLY A 2 -25.08 -19.57 4.54
CA GLY A 2 -23.99 -20.56 4.52
C GLY A 2 -22.98 -20.20 5.59
N THR A 3 -22.65 -21.15 6.43
CA THR A 3 -21.72 -21.02 7.54
C THR A 3 -20.34 -20.52 7.10
N VAL A 4 -19.87 -19.46 7.73
CA VAL A 4 -18.65 -18.68 7.48
C VAL A 4 -17.34 -19.46 7.83
N THR A 5 -17.35 -20.78 7.86
CA THR A 5 -16.41 -21.59 8.63
C THR A 5 -15.12 -22.01 7.90
N ASN A 6 -14.80 -21.54 6.68
CA ASN A 6 -13.58 -22.03 5.99
C ASN A 6 -12.88 -20.98 5.10
N MET A 7 -12.53 -19.81 5.61
CA MET A 7 -11.90 -18.82 4.74
C MET A 7 -10.40 -18.61 4.93
N ILE A 8 -9.88 -18.76 6.10
CA ILE A 8 -8.46 -18.95 6.40
C ILE A 8 -8.47 -19.88 7.61
N PRO A 9 -7.98 -21.11 7.52
CA PRO A 9 -7.89 -21.99 8.67
C PRO A 9 -7.09 -21.27 9.75
N THR A 10 -7.51 -21.39 11.01
CA THR A 10 -6.64 -21.13 12.16
C THR A 10 -5.58 -22.23 12.15
N ASP A 11 -4.62 -22.07 11.22
CA ASP A 11 -3.55 -23.03 11.02
C ASP A 11 -2.71 -23.17 12.29
N SER A 12 -2.28 -24.38 12.57
CA SER A 12 -1.29 -24.57 13.63
C SER A 12 0.00 -23.81 13.29
N MET A 13 0.75 -23.37 14.30
CA MET A 13 2.04 -22.69 14.07
C MET A 13 2.95 -23.54 13.17
N ARG A 14 2.86 -24.87 13.26
CA ARG A 14 3.62 -25.79 12.41
C ARG A 14 3.27 -25.65 10.94
N ASP A 15 1.97 -25.50 10.61
CA ASP A 15 1.51 -25.33 9.22
C ASP A 15 1.95 -23.97 8.68
N ILE A 16 1.86 -22.91 9.50
CA ILE A 16 2.32 -21.57 9.18
C ILE A 16 3.83 -21.57 8.87
N ILE A 17 4.65 -22.18 9.72
CA ILE A 17 6.10 -22.32 9.53
C ILE A 17 6.40 -23.09 8.24
N THR A 18 5.70 -24.19 7.98
CA THR A 18 5.93 -25.07 6.82
C THR A 18 5.58 -24.35 5.52
N ARG A 19 4.38 -23.77 5.44
CA ARG A 19 3.90 -23.06 4.24
C ARG A 19 4.79 -21.89 3.86
N ASN A 20 5.31 -21.18 4.85
CA ASN A 20 6.16 -19.99 4.65
C ASN A 20 7.66 -20.30 4.63
N ARG A 21 8.03 -21.59 4.56
CA ARG A 21 9.41 -22.05 4.46
C ARG A 21 10.33 -21.64 5.63
N ALA A 22 9.75 -21.34 6.80
CA ALA A 22 10.51 -20.86 7.95
C ALA A 22 11.46 -21.92 8.51
N TRP A 23 11.17 -23.23 8.35
CA TRP A 23 12.08 -24.34 8.69
C TRP A 23 13.43 -24.27 7.95
N TYR A 24 13.49 -23.63 6.79
CA TYR A 24 14.74 -23.57 6.00
C TYR A 24 15.61 -22.37 6.35
N CYS A 25 15.34 -21.67 7.44
CA CYS A 25 16.16 -20.55 7.90
C CYS A 25 17.58 -21.02 8.21
N LEU A 26 18.57 -20.44 7.50
CA LEU A 26 20.00 -20.74 7.68
C LEU A 26 20.67 -19.90 8.77
N ASP A 27 19.91 -19.15 9.51
CA ASP A 27 20.45 -18.24 10.56
C ASP A 27 21.56 -17.26 10.07
N CYS A 28 21.57 -16.93 8.80
CA CYS A 28 22.63 -16.16 8.14
C CYS A 28 22.65 -14.65 8.45
N GLY A 29 21.62 -14.11 9.09
CA GLY A 29 21.52 -12.71 9.51
C GLY A 29 21.27 -11.65 8.41
N LYS A 30 21.21 -12.01 7.12
CA LYS A 30 20.97 -11.04 6.03
C LYS A 30 19.68 -10.23 6.23
N CYS A 31 18.61 -10.86 6.70
CA CYS A 31 17.34 -10.20 6.99
C CYS A 31 17.46 -9.17 8.12
N SER A 32 18.25 -9.48 9.16
CA SER A 32 18.51 -8.58 10.28
C SER A 32 19.27 -7.32 9.86
N ALA A 33 20.26 -7.47 8.98
CA ALA A 33 21.08 -6.36 8.48
C ALA A 33 20.28 -5.31 7.68
N VAL A 34 19.16 -5.71 7.07
CA VAL A 34 18.35 -4.80 6.21
C VAL A 34 17.03 -4.38 6.82
N CYS A 35 16.64 -4.95 7.97
CA CYS A 35 15.37 -4.64 8.60
C CYS A 35 15.38 -3.21 9.19
N PRO A 36 14.47 -2.32 8.73
CA PRO A 36 14.44 -0.96 9.26
C PRO A 36 13.99 -0.91 10.72
N ILE A 37 13.12 -1.82 11.16
CA ILE A 37 12.73 -1.91 12.59
C ILE A 37 13.92 -2.29 13.43
N THR A 38 14.63 -3.37 13.11
CA THR A 38 15.84 -3.82 13.85
C THR A 38 16.88 -2.68 13.96
N ARG A 39 17.02 -1.86 12.94
CA ARG A 39 17.97 -0.73 12.95
C ARG A 39 17.60 0.35 13.95
N TRP A 40 16.33 0.64 14.14
CA TRP A 40 15.85 1.74 14.97
C TRP A 40 15.32 1.30 16.34
N GLU A 41 15.00 0.02 16.51
CA GLU A 41 14.60 -0.53 17.81
C GLU A 41 15.85 -0.66 18.71
N LYS A 42 15.84 0.06 19.83
CA LYS A 42 16.97 0.13 20.76
C LYS A 42 16.68 -0.47 22.12
N CYS A 43 15.41 -0.67 22.44
CA CYS A 43 15.01 -1.19 23.76
C CYS A 43 15.31 -2.69 23.91
N CYS A 44 15.23 -3.43 22.83
CA CYS A 44 15.42 -4.88 22.82
C CYS A 44 15.94 -5.35 21.48
N TYR A 45 16.83 -6.33 21.51
CA TYR A 45 17.38 -6.90 20.28
C TYR A 45 16.34 -7.82 19.63
N THR A 46 15.68 -7.29 18.60
CA THR A 46 14.67 -8.01 17.82
C THR A 46 15.02 -8.00 16.34
N THR A 47 14.85 -9.13 15.67
CA THR A 47 15.18 -9.28 14.24
C THR A 47 14.27 -10.31 13.58
N PRO A 48 14.08 -10.24 12.24
CA PRO A 48 13.32 -11.27 11.53
C PRO A 48 13.85 -12.68 11.74
N ARG A 49 15.17 -12.83 11.86
CA ARG A 49 15.84 -14.10 12.13
C ARG A 49 15.44 -14.68 13.49
N LEU A 50 15.57 -13.88 14.56
CA LEU A 50 15.21 -14.32 15.91
C LEU A 50 13.73 -14.66 16.03
N LEU A 51 12.88 -13.94 15.31
CA LEU A 51 11.45 -14.21 15.31
C LEU A 51 11.14 -15.58 14.67
N VAL A 52 11.81 -15.91 13.56
CA VAL A 52 11.70 -17.24 12.95
C VAL A 52 12.23 -18.31 13.90
N GLU A 53 13.38 -18.10 14.52
CA GLU A 53 13.98 -19.02 15.52
C GLU A 53 13.00 -19.32 16.66
N LYS A 54 12.45 -18.29 17.31
CA LYS A 54 11.48 -18.46 18.40
C LYS A 54 10.28 -19.33 17.98
N ALA A 55 9.74 -19.11 16.78
CA ALA A 55 8.62 -19.89 16.29
C ALA A 55 8.99 -21.36 16.00
N VAL A 56 10.14 -21.58 15.35
CA VAL A 56 10.65 -22.94 15.01
C VAL A 56 10.97 -23.74 16.27
N ASP A 57 11.54 -23.09 17.29
CA ASP A 57 11.86 -23.72 18.58
C ASP A 57 10.63 -23.97 19.46
N GLY A 58 9.45 -23.53 19.05
CA GLY A 58 8.21 -23.66 19.82
C GLY A 58 8.10 -22.68 21.00
N ARG A 59 8.93 -21.64 21.04
CA ARG A 59 8.89 -20.56 22.05
C ARG A 59 7.80 -19.56 21.73
N ILE A 60 6.53 -20.05 21.63
CA ILE A 60 5.41 -19.28 21.09
C ILE A 60 5.09 -18.03 21.91
N GLY A 61 5.19 -18.11 23.26
CA GLY A 61 5.00 -16.93 24.12
C GLY A 61 6.01 -15.82 23.79
N GLU A 62 7.29 -16.14 23.73
CA GLU A 62 8.36 -15.18 23.37
C GLU A 62 8.21 -14.66 21.92
N PHE A 63 7.70 -15.47 21.01
CA PHE A 63 7.42 -15.09 19.64
C PHE A 63 6.32 -14.04 19.55
N LEU A 64 5.19 -14.26 20.24
CA LEU A 64 4.03 -13.37 20.23
C LEU A 64 4.26 -12.06 21.00
N ASP A 65 5.13 -12.10 22.02
CA ASP A 65 5.50 -10.95 22.86
C ASP A 65 6.72 -10.17 22.30
N ASP A 66 7.30 -10.63 21.18
CA ASP A 66 8.41 -9.93 20.54
C ASP A 66 7.94 -8.62 19.90
N PRO A 67 8.58 -7.48 20.17
CA PRO A 67 8.20 -6.19 19.61
C PRO A 67 8.10 -6.18 18.09
N LEU A 68 8.95 -6.94 17.38
CA LEU A 68 8.89 -7.02 15.93
C LEU A 68 7.60 -7.71 15.42
N PHE A 69 6.94 -8.51 16.24
CA PHE A 69 5.77 -9.26 15.81
C PHE A 69 4.67 -8.33 15.27
N TRP A 70 4.34 -7.26 16.00
CA TRP A 70 3.34 -6.28 15.58
C TRP A 70 3.94 -5.09 14.81
N SER A 71 5.15 -4.63 15.14
CA SER A 71 5.78 -3.48 14.49
C SER A 71 6.33 -3.79 13.09
N CYS A 72 6.43 -5.06 12.70
CA CYS A 72 6.91 -5.43 11.39
C CYS A 72 6.08 -4.80 10.26
N LEU A 73 6.74 -4.04 9.39
CA LEU A 73 6.14 -3.34 8.26
C LEU A 73 5.66 -4.28 7.14
N THR A 74 5.90 -5.56 7.24
CA THR A 74 5.63 -6.56 6.18
C THR A 74 6.10 -6.10 4.79
N CYS A 75 7.15 -5.29 4.76
CA CYS A 75 7.64 -4.59 3.57
C CYS A 75 8.42 -5.49 2.59
N LYS A 76 8.63 -6.76 2.92
CA LYS A 76 9.28 -7.81 2.10
C LYS A 76 10.77 -7.60 1.81
N ARG A 77 11.42 -6.61 2.42
CA ARG A 77 12.84 -6.34 2.19
C ARG A 77 13.74 -7.49 2.62
N CYS A 78 13.44 -8.09 3.77
CA CYS A 78 14.15 -9.26 4.30
C CYS A 78 13.95 -10.52 3.44
N SER A 79 12.72 -10.76 2.95
CA SER A 79 12.40 -11.93 2.12
C SER A 79 13.14 -11.91 0.77
N GLN A 80 13.33 -10.73 0.17
CA GLN A 80 14.06 -10.60 -1.11
C GLN A 80 15.55 -10.95 -1.02
N LEU A 81 16.14 -10.86 0.16
CA LEU A 81 17.55 -11.18 0.38
C LEU A 81 17.78 -12.55 1.00
N CYS A 82 16.69 -13.27 1.29
CA CYS A 82 16.76 -14.57 1.94
C CYS A 82 17.23 -15.65 0.96
N PRO A 83 18.40 -16.30 1.17
CA PRO A 83 18.90 -17.35 0.29
C PRO A 83 18.06 -18.63 0.35
N SER A 84 17.31 -18.82 1.44
CA SER A 84 16.39 -19.95 1.64
C SER A 84 14.96 -19.63 1.25
N GLU A 85 14.71 -18.42 0.70
CA GLU A 85 13.39 -17.98 0.27
C GLU A 85 12.33 -18.10 1.37
N VAL A 86 12.69 -17.76 2.62
CA VAL A 86 11.70 -17.66 3.70
C VAL A 86 10.74 -16.52 3.39
N HIS A 87 9.45 -16.83 3.30
CA HIS A 87 8.40 -15.85 3.02
C HIS A 87 8.01 -15.11 4.32
N PHE A 88 8.95 -14.36 4.88
CA PHE A 88 8.82 -13.79 6.21
C PHE A 88 7.61 -12.85 6.37
N SER A 89 7.28 -12.07 5.37
CA SER A 89 6.11 -11.17 5.43
C SER A 89 4.80 -11.95 5.49
N GLU A 90 4.66 -12.99 4.70
CA GLU A 90 3.51 -13.89 4.66
C GLU A 90 3.45 -14.75 5.94
N PHE A 91 4.61 -15.19 6.43
CA PHE A 91 4.73 -15.88 7.72
C PHE A 91 4.14 -15.04 8.86
N LEU A 92 4.50 -13.74 8.94
CA LEU A 92 3.96 -12.86 9.98
C LEU A 92 2.47 -12.56 9.78
N ARG A 93 2.00 -12.37 8.54
CA ARG A 93 0.58 -12.22 8.25
C ARG A 93 -0.22 -13.40 8.80
N ASP A 94 0.22 -14.62 8.48
CA ASP A 94 -0.48 -15.83 8.88
C ASP A 94 -0.40 -16.06 10.41
N ALA A 95 0.74 -15.75 11.02
CA ALA A 95 0.90 -15.81 12.47
C ALA A 95 0.04 -14.76 13.21
N ARG A 96 -0.08 -13.53 12.65
CA ARG A 96 -0.99 -12.51 13.18
C ARG A 96 -2.46 -12.94 13.08
N ALA A 97 -2.85 -13.63 12.00
CA ALA A 97 -4.19 -14.17 11.88
C ALA A 97 -4.50 -15.20 13.00
N SER A 98 -3.55 -16.10 13.29
CA SER A 98 -3.67 -17.04 14.40
C SER A 98 -3.71 -16.34 15.77
N ALA A 99 -2.88 -15.31 15.97
CA ALA A 99 -2.86 -14.51 17.19
C ALA A 99 -4.17 -13.75 17.41
N HIS A 100 -4.71 -13.13 16.33
CA HIS A 100 -5.97 -12.41 16.36
C HIS A 100 -7.16 -13.31 16.70
N ALA A 101 -7.21 -14.51 16.13
CA ALA A 101 -8.20 -15.52 16.48
C ALA A 101 -8.11 -15.94 17.97
N GLY A 102 -6.91 -15.86 18.56
CA GLY A 102 -6.64 -16.03 20.00
C GLY A 102 -6.91 -14.78 20.87
N GLY A 103 -7.49 -13.73 20.30
CA GLY A 103 -7.83 -12.49 21.03
C GLY A 103 -6.66 -11.52 21.22
N ARG A 104 -5.54 -11.70 20.49
CA ARG A 104 -4.40 -10.76 20.51
C ARG A 104 -4.41 -9.86 19.27
N ALA A 105 -4.19 -8.56 19.45
CA ALA A 105 -4.08 -7.59 18.37
C ALA A 105 -2.89 -6.65 18.61
N GLY A 106 -2.38 -6.04 17.55
CA GLY A 106 -1.40 -4.96 17.65
C GLY A 106 -2.01 -3.68 18.21
N GLU A 107 -1.17 -2.78 18.71
CA GLU A 107 -1.61 -1.46 19.13
C GLU A 107 -2.03 -0.65 17.90
N CYS A 108 -3.34 -0.34 17.83
CA CYS A 108 -3.90 0.42 16.73
C CYS A 108 -3.57 1.90 16.84
N THR A 109 -3.16 2.51 15.72
CA THR A 109 -2.91 3.96 15.68
C THR A 109 -4.22 4.74 15.61
N HIS A 110 -4.16 6.05 15.89
CA HIS A 110 -5.32 6.95 15.79
C HIS A 110 -6.53 6.52 16.63
N GLY A 111 -6.28 5.85 17.77
CA GLY A 111 -7.36 5.41 18.67
C GLY A 111 -8.29 4.39 18.04
N ASP A 112 -7.78 3.47 17.25
CA ASP A 112 -8.55 2.40 16.56
C ASP A 112 -9.55 2.91 15.49
N ALA A 113 -9.45 4.18 15.09
CA ALA A 113 -10.41 4.77 14.16
C ALA A 113 -10.42 4.08 12.79
N ILE A 114 -9.23 3.69 12.28
CA ILE A 114 -9.11 3.06 10.96
C ILE A 114 -9.63 1.63 10.98
N GLN A 115 -9.30 0.86 12.02
CA GLN A 115 -9.79 -0.51 12.18
C GLN A 115 -11.30 -0.53 12.40
N THR A 116 -11.81 0.37 13.25
CA THR A 116 -13.26 0.54 13.47
C THR A 116 -13.97 0.89 12.18
N TRP A 117 -13.44 1.82 11.39
CA TRP A 117 -13.99 2.14 10.08
C TRP A 117 -13.96 0.92 9.14
N GLY A 118 -12.90 0.12 9.13
CA GLY A 118 -12.81 -1.14 8.38
C GLY A 118 -13.93 -2.12 8.75
N ARG A 119 -14.18 -2.30 10.05
CA ARG A 119 -15.29 -3.13 10.57
C ARG A 119 -16.67 -2.58 10.16
N MET A 120 -16.86 -1.27 10.22
CA MET A 120 -18.10 -0.63 9.74
C MET A 120 -18.31 -0.86 8.24
N MET A 121 -17.24 -0.78 7.44
CA MET A 121 -17.30 -1.07 6.00
C MET A 121 -17.66 -2.53 5.68
N ALA A 122 -17.46 -3.45 6.61
CA ALA A 122 -17.84 -4.85 6.48
C ALA A 122 -19.33 -5.10 6.75
N ASP A 123 -20.10 -4.13 7.27
CA ASP A 123 -21.53 -4.27 7.44
C ASP A 123 -22.23 -4.31 6.05
N PRO A 124 -22.92 -5.41 5.68
CA PRO A 124 -23.65 -5.50 4.42
C PRO A 124 -24.78 -4.46 4.31
N GLY A 125 -25.32 -4.00 5.44
CA GLY A 125 -26.38 -3.00 5.51
C GLY A 125 -25.88 -1.56 5.40
N LEU A 126 -24.58 -1.32 5.36
CA LEU A 126 -24.00 0.03 5.30
C LEU A 126 -24.51 0.81 4.09
N ARG A 127 -25.13 1.96 4.33
CA ARG A 127 -25.47 2.94 3.31
C ARG A 127 -24.40 4.02 3.29
N GLN A 128 -23.87 4.32 2.11
CA GLN A 128 -22.79 5.29 1.91
C GLN A 128 -23.00 6.04 0.59
N ASP A 129 -22.61 7.30 0.54
CA ASP A 129 -22.42 8.02 -0.71
C ASP A 129 -21.00 7.77 -1.22
N ARG A 130 -20.85 6.64 -1.91
CA ARG A 130 -19.54 6.20 -2.41
C ARG A 130 -19.06 6.98 -3.62
N LEU A 131 -19.97 7.64 -4.33
CA LEU A 131 -19.68 8.34 -5.57
C LEU A 131 -19.67 9.87 -5.42
N GLY A 132 -19.87 10.40 -4.22
CA GLY A 132 -19.89 11.85 -3.95
C GLY A 132 -18.60 12.60 -4.31
N TRP A 133 -17.50 11.88 -4.56
CA TRP A 133 -16.26 12.46 -5.05
C TRP A 133 -16.25 12.70 -6.58
N LEU A 134 -17.14 12.07 -7.35
CA LEU A 134 -17.27 12.32 -8.78
C LEU A 134 -17.85 13.71 -9.03
N ASN A 135 -17.25 14.44 -9.97
CA ASN A 135 -17.78 15.70 -10.45
C ASN A 135 -18.28 15.58 -11.90
N GLY A 136 -19.09 16.53 -12.35
CA GLY A 136 -19.77 16.48 -13.66
C GLY A 136 -18.86 16.49 -14.88
N ASN A 137 -17.55 16.69 -14.73
CA ASN A 137 -16.58 16.69 -15.82
C ASN A 137 -15.94 15.33 -16.05
N LEU A 138 -16.16 14.38 -15.14
CA LEU A 138 -15.60 13.02 -15.21
C LEU A 138 -16.57 12.10 -15.96
N LYS A 139 -16.09 11.47 -17.02
CA LYS A 139 -16.87 10.53 -17.80
C LYS A 139 -16.72 9.13 -17.24
N VAL A 140 -17.85 8.52 -16.87
CA VAL A 140 -17.94 7.14 -16.36
C VAL A 140 -19.06 6.41 -17.12
N SER A 141 -18.95 5.10 -17.22
CA SER A 141 -19.90 4.26 -17.96
C SER A 141 -20.21 2.99 -17.18
N ASN A 142 -21.46 2.54 -17.20
CA ASN A 142 -21.86 1.28 -16.57
C ASN A 142 -21.58 0.04 -17.43
N SER A 143 -21.06 0.21 -18.65
CA SER A 143 -20.79 -0.87 -19.61
C SER A 143 -19.32 -0.97 -20.03
N SER A 144 -18.43 -0.27 -19.35
CA SER A 144 -16.99 -0.31 -19.64
C SER A 144 -16.37 -1.67 -19.32
N GLU A 145 -15.39 -2.09 -20.10
CA GLU A 145 -14.55 -3.25 -19.76
C GLU A 145 -13.56 -2.97 -18.62
N THR A 146 -13.49 -1.73 -18.14
CA THR A 146 -12.57 -1.30 -17.07
C THR A 146 -13.35 -0.76 -15.88
N VAL A 147 -13.06 -1.29 -14.69
CA VAL A 147 -13.50 -0.73 -13.40
C VAL A 147 -12.36 0.09 -12.80
N TYR A 148 -12.65 1.29 -12.33
CA TYR A 148 -11.75 2.03 -11.45
C TYR A 148 -12.10 1.71 -9.99
N PHE A 149 -11.15 1.12 -9.26
CA PHE A 149 -11.26 0.82 -7.84
C PHE A 149 -10.58 1.92 -7.03
N ALA A 150 -11.38 2.83 -6.46
CA ALA A 150 -10.89 4.00 -5.72
C ALA A 150 -10.32 3.65 -4.33
N GLY A 151 -10.76 2.55 -3.73
CA GLY A 151 -10.31 2.13 -2.41
C GLY A 151 -10.68 3.12 -1.31
N CYS A 152 -9.75 3.43 -0.43
CA CYS A 152 -9.97 4.25 0.77
C CYS A 152 -9.83 5.75 0.53
N LEU A 153 -9.52 6.20 -0.69
CA LEU A 153 -9.19 7.60 -1.00
C LEU A 153 -10.19 8.63 -0.45
N PRO A 154 -11.53 8.51 -0.70
CA PRO A 154 -12.47 9.51 -0.23
C PRO A 154 -12.57 9.60 1.31
N TYR A 155 -12.31 8.49 1.99
CA TYR A 155 -12.33 8.45 3.46
C TYR A 155 -11.06 9.03 4.06
N TYR A 156 -9.89 8.71 3.48
CA TYR A 156 -8.62 9.26 3.93
C TYR A 156 -8.55 10.78 3.74
N ASP A 157 -9.19 11.30 2.71
CA ASP A 157 -9.32 12.74 2.49
C ASP A 157 -9.99 13.45 3.67
N VAL A 158 -11.01 12.83 4.26
CA VAL A 158 -11.71 13.34 5.46
C VAL A 158 -10.90 13.09 6.72
N LEU A 159 -10.43 11.85 6.94
CA LEU A 159 -9.74 11.43 8.16
C LEU A 159 -8.41 12.17 8.36
N PHE A 160 -7.70 12.44 7.26
CA PHE A 160 -6.39 13.08 7.27
C PHE A 160 -6.39 14.50 6.67
N ARG A 161 -7.54 15.19 6.73
CA ARG A 161 -7.69 16.55 6.19
C ARG A 161 -6.61 17.50 6.66
N LYS A 162 -6.17 17.42 7.93
CA LYS A 162 -5.12 18.27 8.48
C LYS A 162 -3.77 18.11 7.81
N LEU A 163 -3.50 16.94 7.22
CA LEU A 163 -2.27 16.67 6.49
C LEU A 163 -2.32 17.13 5.04
N ASN A 164 -3.45 17.68 4.60
CA ASN A 164 -3.65 18.12 3.21
C ASN A 164 -3.23 17.03 2.20
N ILE A 165 -3.72 15.82 2.39
CA ILE A 165 -3.52 14.74 1.43
C ILE A 165 -4.46 14.92 0.24
N GLU A 166 -4.09 14.31 -0.88
CA GLU A 166 -4.80 14.49 -2.15
C GLU A 166 -5.84 13.37 -2.41
N GLY A 167 -6.53 12.86 -1.38
CA GLY A 167 -7.34 11.64 -1.48
C GLY A 167 -8.40 11.68 -2.59
N VAL A 168 -9.31 12.65 -2.53
CA VAL A 168 -10.35 12.84 -3.56
C VAL A 168 -9.73 13.27 -4.89
N GLU A 169 -8.69 14.12 -4.86
CA GLU A 169 -8.01 14.58 -6.06
C GLU A 169 -7.33 13.44 -6.82
N ILE A 170 -6.69 12.49 -6.11
CA ILE A 170 -6.13 11.26 -6.70
C ILE A 170 -7.23 10.46 -7.42
N ALA A 171 -8.40 10.30 -6.79
CA ALA A 171 -9.50 9.55 -7.41
C ALA A 171 -10.01 10.23 -8.69
N GLN A 172 -10.19 11.55 -8.66
CA GLN A 172 -10.61 12.35 -9.81
C GLN A 172 -9.54 12.35 -10.90
N ALA A 173 -8.27 12.53 -10.54
CA ALA A 173 -7.14 12.48 -11.46
C ALA A 173 -7.06 11.13 -12.18
N ALA A 174 -7.29 10.03 -11.49
CA ALA A 174 -7.33 8.71 -12.11
C ALA A 174 -8.40 8.60 -13.20
N VAL A 175 -9.61 9.09 -12.93
CA VAL A 175 -10.67 9.08 -13.96
C VAL A 175 -10.33 10.04 -15.11
N ARG A 176 -9.75 11.24 -14.85
CA ARG A 176 -9.26 12.13 -15.91
C ARG A 176 -8.24 11.44 -16.82
N ILE A 177 -7.26 10.75 -16.22
CA ILE A 177 -6.26 9.99 -16.98
C ILE A 177 -6.93 8.90 -17.82
N LEU A 178 -7.85 8.12 -17.24
CA LEU A 178 -8.59 7.10 -18.00
C LEU A 178 -9.40 7.71 -19.14
N ASN A 179 -10.07 8.83 -18.89
CA ASN A 179 -10.83 9.55 -19.95
C ASN A 179 -9.90 10.07 -21.06
N TYR A 180 -8.71 10.56 -20.71
CA TYR A 180 -7.70 10.96 -21.69
C TYR A 180 -7.28 9.79 -22.58
N LEU A 181 -7.19 8.57 -22.02
CA LEU A 181 -6.92 7.32 -22.74
C LEU A 181 -8.15 6.79 -23.51
N GLY A 182 -9.26 7.54 -23.58
CA GLY A 182 -10.49 7.10 -24.20
C GLY A 182 -11.28 6.05 -23.40
N ILE A 183 -10.95 5.85 -22.12
CA ILE A 183 -11.60 4.90 -21.24
C ILE A 183 -12.56 5.64 -20.31
N GLU A 184 -13.85 5.34 -20.40
CA GLU A 184 -14.87 5.77 -19.43
C GLU A 184 -15.07 4.62 -18.43
N PRO A 185 -14.42 4.62 -17.26
CA PRO A 185 -14.43 3.48 -16.38
C PRO A 185 -15.79 3.29 -15.69
N GLN A 186 -16.09 2.06 -15.27
CA GLN A 186 -17.11 1.81 -14.27
C GLN A 186 -16.58 2.24 -12.90
N VAL A 187 -17.45 2.82 -12.05
CA VAL A 187 -17.20 3.09 -10.63
C VAL A 187 -18.33 2.48 -9.80
N MET A 188 -17.99 1.75 -8.75
CA MET A 188 -18.97 0.95 -8.01
C MET A 188 -19.55 1.72 -6.83
N ALA A 189 -20.86 1.99 -6.84
CA ALA A 189 -21.55 2.67 -5.75
C ALA A 189 -21.53 1.89 -4.42
N GLY A 190 -21.39 0.60 -4.49
CA GLY A 190 -21.29 -0.26 -3.29
C GLY A 190 -19.86 -0.67 -2.91
N GLU A 191 -18.83 -0.13 -3.57
CA GLU A 191 -17.43 -0.46 -3.28
C GLU A 191 -17.09 -0.33 -1.78
N ARG A 192 -16.37 -1.31 -1.25
CA ARG A 192 -15.86 -1.33 0.13
C ARG A 192 -14.34 -1.18 0.15
N CYS A 193 -13.75 -0.99 1.33
CA CYS A 193 -12.31 -1.16 1.49
C CYS A 193 -11.86 -2.51 0.91
N CYS A 194 -10.67 -2.56 0.29
CA CYS A 194 -10.13 -3.82 -0.22
C CYS A 194 -9.80 -4.84 0.87
N GLY A 195 -9.75 -4.41 2.15
CA GLY A 195 -9.44 -5.25 3.29
C GLY A 195 -7.94 -5.50 3.51
N HIS A 196 -7.06 -4.78 2.80
CA HIS A 196 -5.61 -4.98 2.92
C HIS A 196 -5.11 -4.92 4.36
N ASP A 197 -5.52 -3.89 5.08
CA ASP A 197 -5.04 -3.67 6.46
C ASP A 197 -5.53 -4.77 7.39
N GLN A 198 -6.81 -5.13 7.30
CA GLN A 198 -7.41 -6.21 8.09
C GLN A 198 -6.67 -7.54 7.87
N LEU A 199 -6.40 -7.89 6.61
CA LEU A 199 -5.66 -9.11 6.30
C LEU A 199 -4.26 -9.14 6.92
N TRP A 200 -3.52 -8.03 6.80
CA TRP A 200 -2.11 -7.98 7.20
C TRP A 200 -1.88 -7.68 8.68
N GLU A 201 -2.91 -7.19 9.40
CA GLU A 201 -2.92 -7.11 10.86
C GLU A 201 -3.46 -8.37 11.53
N GLY A 202 -4.15 -9.25 10.77
CA GLY A 202 -4.66 -10.54 11.24
C GLY A 202 -6.17 -10.60 11.43
N ASP A 203 -6.94 -9.52 11.23
CA ASP A 203 -8.41 -9.51 11.23
C ASP A 203 -8.95 -10.09 9.92
N VAL A 204 -8.78 -11.42 9.78
CA VAL A 204 -9.16 -12.15 8.58
C VAL A 204 -10.68 -12.30 8.42
N GLU A 205 -11.43 -12.16 9.49
CA GLU A 205 -12.89 -12.19 9.47
C GLU A 205 -13.43 -10.96 8.76
N THR A 206 -13.05 -9.76 9.21
CA THR A 206 -13.42 -8.49 8.56
C THR A 206 -12.92 -8.45 7.11
N PHE A 207 -11.66 -8.86 6.85
CA PHE A 207 -11.13 -8.99 5.50
C PHE A 207 -12.03 -9.85 4.62
N GLY A 208 -12.42 -11.02 5.10
CA GLY A 208 -13.22 -11.96 4.33
C GLY A 208 -14.60 -11.42 3.97
N VAL A 209 -15.24 -10.65 4.84
CA VAL A 209 -16.52 -10.00 4.54
C VAL A 209 -16.33 -8.91 3.48
N LEU A 210 -15.37 -8.01 3.67
CA LEU A 210 -15.05 -6.93 2.72
C LEU A 210 -14.74 -7.48 1.33
N ALA A 211 -13.91 -8.52 1.28
CA ALA A 211 -13.49 -9.13 0.02
C ALA A 211 -14.66 -9.79 -0.73
N ARG A 212 -15.57 -10.48 -0.02
CA ARG A 212 -16.77 -11.04 -0.66
C ARG A 212 -17.69 -9.97 -1.23
N LEU A 213 -17.98 -8.93 -0.45
CA LEU A 213 -18.83 -7.82 -0.89
C LEU A 213 -18.26 -7.16 -2.17
N ASN A 214 -16.96 -6.92 -2.20
CA ASN A 214 -16.30 -6.38 -3.39
C ASN A 214 -16.30 -7.38 -4.55
N LEU A 215 -16.04 -8.67 -4.28
CA LEU A 215 -15.98 -9.71 -5.30
C LEU A 215 -17.34 -9.89 -6.02
N GLU A 216 -18.43 -9.84 -5.27
CA GLU A 216 -19.79 -9.89 -5.83
C GLU A 216 -20.04 -8.71 -6.78
N GLN A 217 -19.70 -7.50 -6.37
CA GLN A 217 -19.87 -6.30 -7.17
C GLN A 217 -18.96 -6.32 -8.41
N LEU A 218 -17.68 -6.66 -8.25
CA LEU A 218 -16.74 -6.77 -9.35
C LEU A 218 -17.26 -7.74 -10.41
N LYS A 219 -17.73 -8.91 -10.03
CA LYS A 219 -18.32 -9.90 -10.95
C LYS A 219 -19.58 -9.36 -11.65
N ALA A 220 -20.39 -8.60 -10.94
CA ALA A 220 -21.62 -8.02 -11.51
C ALA A 220 -21.34 -6.94 -12.57
N THR A 221 -20.16 -6.32 -12.57
CA THR A 221 -19.78 -5.33 -13.61
C THR A 221 -19.58 -5.94 -14.99
N GLY A 222 -19.23 -7.23 -15.07
CA GLY A 222 -18.82 -7.88 -16.33
C GLY A 222 -17.52 -7.32 -16.94
N ALA A 223 -16.80 -6.47 -16.22
CA ALA A 223 -15.55 -5.87 -16.69
C ALA A 223 -14.42 -6.92 -16.81
N LYS A 224 -13.43 -6.60 -17.64
CA LYS A 224 -12.24 -7.44 -17.86
C LYS A 224 -11.02 -6.96 -17.09
N ARG A 225 -11.04 -5.70 -16.64
CA ARG A 225 -9.89 -5.03 -16.02
C ARG A 225 -10.31 -4.20 -14.81
N ILE A 226 -9.45 -4.24 -13.79
CA ILE A 226 -9.53 -3.35 -12.62
C ILE A 226 -8.30 -2.45 -12.65
N VAL A 227 -8.52 -1.13 -12.59
CA VAL A 227 -7.46 -0.13 -12.43
C VAL A 227 -7.57 0.49 -11.04
N THR A 228 -6.47 0.65 -10.36
CA THR A 228 -6.40 1.32 -9.05
C THR A 228 -5.14 2.19 -8.94
N THR A 229 -5.20 3.21 -8.12
CA THR A 229 -4.07 4.09 -7.79
C THR A 229 -3.37 3.67 -6.49
N CYS A 230 -3.92 2.68 -5.78
CA CYS A 230 -3.38 2.24 -4.50
C CYS A 230 -2.62 0.91 -4.65
N PRO A 231 -1.31 0.85 -4.28
CA PRO A 231 -0.52 -0.37 -4.34
C PRO A 231 -1.03 -1.49 -3.43
N GLU A 232 -1.67 -1.12 -2.31
CA GLU A 232 -2.25 -2.09 -1.38
C GLU A 232 -3.51 -2.71 -2.00
N CYS A 233 -4.39 -1.91 -2.61
CA CYS A 233 -5.53 -2.42 -3.37
C CYS A 233 -5.07 -3.30 -4.53
N ALA A 234 -4.07 -2.86 -5.31
CA ALA A 234 -3.51 -3.64 -6.42
C ALA A 234 -3.00 -5.01 -5.94
N ARG A 235 -2.22 -5.03 -4.84
CA ARG A 235 -1.72 -6.28 -4.25
C ARG A 235 -2.85 -7.19 -3.78
N THR A 236 -3.81 -6.62 -3.07
CA THR A 236 -4.91 -7.38 -2.47
C THR A 236 -5.84 -7.96 -3.53
N LEU A 237 -6.26 -7.16 -4.51
CA LEU A 237 -7.11 -7.60 -5.61
C LEU A 237 -6.41 -8.62 -6.52
N LYS A 238 -5.11 -8.39 -6.83
CA LYS A 238 -4.36 -9.25 -7.76
C LYS A 238 -3.96 -10.58 -7.16
N VAL A 239 -3.62 -10.61 -5.88
CA VAL A 239 -3.01 -11.80 -5.24
C VAL A 239 -3.85 -12.35 -4.11
N ASP A 240 -4.26 -11.51 -3.14
CA ASP A 240 -4.91 -12.02 -1.94
C ASP A 240 -6.33 -12.52 -2.21
N TYR A 241 -7.13 -11.81 -3.00
CA TYR A 241 -8.49 -12.23 -3.36
C TYR A 241 -8.50 -13.59 -4.06
N PRO A 242 -7.72 -13.82 -5.16
CA PRO A 242 -7.70 -15.12 -5.82
C PRO A 242 -7.24 -16.26 -4.93
N GLN A 243 -6.30 -16.02 -4.02
CA GLN A 243 -5.74 -17.03 -3.14
C GLN A 243 -6.65 -17.38 -1.96
N LEU A 244 -7.35 -16.40 -1.38
CA LEU A 244 -7.99 -16.52 -0.08
C LEU A 244 -9.53 -16.51 -0.13
N VAL A 245 -10.11 -15.86 -1.14
CA VAL A 245 -11.56 -15.64 -1.21
C VAL A 245 -12.17 -16.22 -2.49
N GLY A 246 -11.56 -15.98 -3.61
CA GLY A 246 -11.97 -16.44 -4.92
C GLY A 246 -11.53 -15.50 -6.04
N ALA A 247 -11.37 -16.06 -7.22
CA ALA A 247 -10.98 -15.29 -8.40
C ALA A 247 -12.14 -14.44 -8.94
N HIS A 248 -11.82 -13.22 -9.35
CA HIS A 248 -12.74 -12.34 -10.09
C HIS A 248 -12.56 -12.47 -11.62
N GLY A 249 -11.46 -13.06 -12.09
CA GLY A 249 -11.20 -13.28 -13.52
C GLY A 249 -10.76 -12.04 -14.31
N MET A 250 -10.49 -10.92 -13.63
CA MET A 250 -10.09 -9.65 -14.24
C MET A 250 -8.58 -9.44 -14.12
N GLU A 251 -8.00 -8.73 -15.09
CA GLU A 251 -6.66 -8.18 -14.99
C GLU A 251 -6.65 -7.05 -13.96
N VAL A 252 -5.66 -7.01 -13.05
CA VAL A 252 -5.49 -5.92 -12.08
C VAL A 252 -4.24 -5.13 -12.41
N LEU A 253 -4.40 -3.83 -12.65
CA LEU A 253 -3.34 -2.89 -12.99
C LEU A 253 -3.30 -1.73 -12.00
N HIS A 254 -2.08 -1.34 -11.63
CA HIS A 254 -1.86 -0.01 -11.07
C HIS A 254 -1.85 1.01 -12.21
N ILE A 255 -2.41 2.21 -11.99
CA ILE A 255 -2.59 3.21 -13.04
C ILE A 255 -1.29 3.58 -13.77
N SER A 256 -0.15 3.54 -13.07
CA SER A 256 1.17 3.79 -13.67
C SER A 256 1.53 2.83 -14.81
N GLN A 257 0.98 1.61 -14.81
CA GLN A 257 1.24 0.63 -15.85
C GLN A 257 0.54 1.00 -17.17
N LEU A 258 -0.65 1.58 -17.09
CA LEU A 258 -1.35 2.08 -18.29
C LEU A 258 -0.61 3.25 -18.94
N LEU A 259 0.04 4.08 -18.13
CA LEU A 259 0.77 5.26 -18.63
C LEU A 259 2.17 4.92 -19.15
N ALA A 260 2.78 3.86 -18.63
CA ALA A 260 4.09 3.40 -19.10
C ALA A 260 4.06 2.94 -20.56
N ASP A 261 2.94 2.39 -21.01
CA ASP A 261 2.75 1.93 -22.38
C ASP A 261 2.61 3.11 -23.38
N LEU A 262 2.46 4.34 -22.88
CA LEU A 262 2.24 5.55 -23.70
C LEU A 262 3.50 6.39 -23.91
N GLU A 263 4.68 5.89 -23.59
CA GLU A 263 5.96 6.66 -23.60
C GLU A 263 6.19 7.51 -24.88
N HIS A 264 5.51 7.19 -26.00
CA HIS A 264 5.75 7.83 -27.29
C HIS A 264 4.53 8.62 -27.83
N ASP A 265 3.35 8.48 -27.23
CA ASP A 265 2.09 9.00 -27.76
C ASP A 265 1.39 10.04 -26.85
N ILE A 266 2.04 10.45 -25.75
CA ILE A 266 1.45 11.51 -24.92
C ILE A 266 1.67 12.83 -25.66
N PRO A 267 0.63 13.45 -26.26
CA PRO A 267 0.75 14.75 -26.88
C PRO A 267 1.26 15.73 -25.82
N LYS A 268 2.36 16.42 -26.11
CA LYS A 268 2.77 17.57 -25.28
C LYS A 268 1.65 18.59 -25.41
N HIS A 269 0.77 18.60 -24.41
CA HIS A 269 -0.37 19.50 -24.43
C HIS A 269 0.11 20.96 -24.41
N ASP A 270 -0.45 21.78 -25.32
CA ASP A 270 -0.35 23.25 -25.36
C ASP A 270 -1.14 23.91 -24.20
N SER A 271 -1.16 23.29 -23.00
CA SER A 271 -1.72 23.97 -21.83
C SER A 271 -0.67 24.91 -21.24
N PRO A 272 -0.74 26.23 -21.49
CA PRO A 272 0.35 27.18 -21.23
C PRO A 272 0.69 27.36 -19.74
N ARG A 273 -0.22 26.97 -18.84
CA ARG A 273 -0.02 27.16 -17.41
C ARG A 273 0.67 26.00 -16.69
N SER A 274 0.28 24.76 -17.00
CA SER A 274 0.81 23.58 -16.28
C SER A 274 2.18 23.15 -16.77
N ALA A 275 2.45 23.29 -18.07
CA ALA A 275 3.75 22.91 -18.64
C ALA A 275 4.90 23.76 -18.10
N ALA A 276 4.70 25.09 -18.04
CA ALA A 276 5.74 26.04 -17.59
C ALA A 276 6.06 25.90 -16.08
N GLU A 277 5.08 25.51 -15.27
CA GLU A 277 5.26 25.36 -13.81
C GLU A 277 6.15 24.14 -13.45
N TRP A 278 6.11 23.10 -14.27
CA TRP A 278 6.84 21.85 -14.03
C TRP A 278 8.10 21.69 -14.89
N GLU A 279 8.33 22.61 -15.85
CA GLU A 279 9.50 22.56 -16.72
C GLU A 279 10.80 22.77 -15.91
N GLY A 280 11.69 21.76 -15.97
CA GLY A 280 12.94 21.77 -15.25
C GLY A 280 12.86 21.47 -13.75
N ARG A 281 11.67 21.27 -13.18
CA ARG A 281 11.55 20.85 -11.78
C ARG A 281 12.03 19.40 -11.60
N ARG A 282 12.89 19.22 -10.62
CA ARG A 282 13.47 17.92 -10.27
C ARG A 282 12.56 17.18 -9.31
N VAL A 283 12.27 15.93 -9.64
CA VAL A 283 11.46 15.05 -8.79
C VAL A 283 12.27 13.84 -8.34
N THR A 284 11.97 13.30 -7.16
CA THR A 284 12.48 12.00 -6.73
C THR A 284 11.32 11.07 -6.41
N TYR A 285 11.52 9.75 -6.53
CA TYR A 285 10.42 8.80 -6.43
C TYR A 285 10.57 7.85 -5.24
N GLN A 286 9.52 7.78 -4.41
CA GLN A 286 9.37 6.77 -3.37
C GLN A 286 8.77 5.50 -3.93
N ASP A 287 9.51 4.40 -3.94
CA ASP A 287 8.98 3.09 -4.27
C ASP A 287 8.09 2.53 -3.14
N PRO A 288 6.76 2.47 -3.30
CA PRO A 288 5.91 1.85 -2.30
C PRO A 288 6.19 0.35 -2.23
N CYS A 289 6.33 -0.19 -1.03
CA CYS A 289 6.72 -1.60 -0.85
C CYS A 289 5.73 -2.57 -1.51
N ARG A 290 4.43 -2.26 -1.50
CA ARG A 290 3.41 -3.11 -2.12
C ARG A 290 3.46 -3.07 -3.65
N LEU A 291 3.80 -1.92 -4.26
CA LEU A 291 3.97 -1.82 -5.71
C LEU A 291 5.26 -2.48 -6.17
N GLY A 292 6.40 -2.11 -5.55
CA GLY A 292 7.71 -2.62 -5.91
C GLY A 292 7.93 -4.06 -5.44
N ARG A 293 8.22 -4.26 -4.16
CA ARG A 293 8.68 -5.56 -3.65
C ARG A 293 7.62 -6.66 -3.69
N HIS A 294 6.35 -6.33 -3.54
CA HIS A 294 5.28 -7.33 -3.57
C HIS A 294 4.78 -7.63 -4.99
N LEU A 295 4.74 -6.65 -5.89
CA LEU A 295 4.21 -6.80 -7.24
C LEU A 295 5.27 -6.75 -8.36
N GLY A 296 6.52 -6.36 -8.04
CA GLY A 296 7.60 -6.26 -9.03
C GLY A 296 7.50 -5.03 -9.95
N ILE A 297 6.62 -4.07 -9.66
CA ILE A 297 6.38 -2.91 -10.50
C ILE A 297 7.28 -1.75 -10.05
N TYR A 298 8.40 -1.56 -10.76
CA TYR A 298 9.40 -0.52 -10.48
C TYR A 298 9.54 0.48 -11.63
N ASP A 299 9.47 0.01 -12.86
CA ASP A 299 9.76 0.81 -14.05
C ASP A 299 8.57 1.66 -14.47
N ALA A 300 7.36 1.12 -14.43
CA ALA A 300 6.16 1.81 -14.88
C ALA A 300 5.96 3.22 -14.28
N PRO A 301 6.13 3.47 -12.97
CA PRO A 301 6.07 4.84 -12.44
C PRO A 301 7.16 5.77 -12.99
N ARG A 302 8.35 5.23 -13.26
CA ARG A 302 9.49 5.97 -13.80
C ARG A 302 9.28 6.34 -15.25
N SER A 303 8.85 5.37 -16.05
CA SER A 303 8.47 5.60 -17.45
C SER A 303 7.38 6.67 -17.57
N ALA A 304 6.34 6.59 -16.72
CA ALA A 304 5.28 7.60 -16.71
C ALA A 304 5.80 9.01 -16.37
N LEU A 305 6.71 9.15 -15.40
CA LEU A 305 7.32 10.44 -15.06
C LEU A 305 8.22 10.94 -16.21
N ALA A 306 9.06 10.08 -16.77
CA ALA A 306 9.96 10.45 -17.86
C ALA A 306 9.18 10.82 -19.14
N GLY A 307 8.15 10.07 -19.49
CA GLY A 307 7.29 10.32 -20.66
C GLY A 307 6.60 11.68 -20.60
N LEU A 308 6.30 12.20 -19.41
CA LEU A 308 5.75 13.54 -19.21
C LEU A 308 6.81 14.63 -18.97
N GLY A 309 8.09 14.31 -19.14
CA GLY A 309 9.19 15.28 -19.12
C GLY A 309 9.64 15.75 -17.74
N PHE A 310 9.40 14.98 -16.68
CA PHE A 310 9.96 15.25 -15.36
C PHE A 310 11.44 14.85 -15.29
N ASP A 311 12.27 15.68 -14.65
CA ASP A 311 13.68 15.38 -14.33
C ASP A 311 13.72 14.50 -13.07
N LEU A 312 13.76 13.17 -13.27
CA LEU A 312 13.77 12.20 -12.18
C LEU A 312 15.19 11.98 -11.65
N VAL A 313 15.42 12.33 -10.39
CA VAL A 313 16.65 12.06 -9.65
C VAL A 313 16.40 10.95 -8.63
N GLU A 314 17.10 9.84 -8.76
CA GLU A 314 16.91 8.70 -7.87
C GLU A 314 17.55 8.91 -6.49
N MET A 315 16.89 8.41 -5.45
CA MET A 315 17.49 8.31 -4.11
C MET A 315 18.57 7.21 -4.10
N GLU A 316 19.47 7.25 -3.10
CA GLU A 316 20.52 6.24 -2.93
C GLU A 316 19.91 4.82 -2.84
N ARG A 317 18.87 4.66 -2.00
CA ARG A 317 18.13 3.41 -1.88
C ARG A 317 16.86 3.48 -2.74
N THR A 318 16.89 2.83 -3.88
CA THR A 318 15.81 2.84 -4.86
C THR A 318 15.36 1.42 -5.19
N ARG A 319 14.21 1.28 -5.81
CA ARG A 319 13.63 -0.01 -6.26
C ARG A 319 13.55 -1.01 -5.11
N HIS A 320 14.15 -2.19 -5.25
CA HIS A 320 14.12 -3.26 -4.24
C HIS A 320 14.85 -2.87 -2.93
N THR A 321 15.82 -1.96 -2.97
CA THR A 321 16.55 -1.47 -1.79
C THR A 321 15.82 -0.34 -1.07
N SER A 322 14.77 0.25 -1.66
CA SER A 322 14.03 1.38 -1.12
C SER A 322 13.60 1.17 0.34
N LEU A 323 13.75 2.21 1.16
CA LEU A 323 13.23 2.20 2.52
C LEU A 323 11.70 2.33 2.51
N CYS A 324 11.04 1.64 3.46
CA CYS A 324 9.59 1.75 3.64
C CYS A 324 9.20 3.11 4.22
N CYS A 325 7.94 3.50 4.07
CA CYS A 325 7.37 4.72 4.66
C CYS A 325 7.14 4.63 6.18
N GLY A 326 7.54 3.54 6.84
CA GLY A 326 7.66 3.42 8.28
C GLY A 326 6.43 2.89 9.02
N THR A 327 5.28 2.69 8.37
CA THR A 327 4.09 2.13 9.03
C THR A 327 3.38 1.11 8.14
N SER A 328 2.75 0.09 8.73
CA SER A 328 1.92 -0.90 8.05
C SER A 328 0.63 -1.13 8.83
N CYS A 329 -0.47 -1.35 8.13
CA CYS A 329 -1.76 -1.74 8.71
C CYS A 329 -2.30 -0.81 9.81
N TRP A 330 -1.79 0.42 9.91
CA TRP A 330 -2.16 1.38 10.95
C TRP A 330 -1.92 0.88 12.38
N THR A 331 -0.92 0.04 12.55
CA THR A 331 -0.48 -0.47 13.85
C THR A 331 0.90 0.05 14.18
N ASP A 332 1.18 0.22 15.47
CA ASP A 332 2.51 0.49 16.03
C ASP A 332 3.25 1.69 15.39
N CYS A 333 2.59 2.85 15.34
CA CYS A 333 3.18 4.10 14.82
C CYS A 333 3.90 4.89 15.94
N GLY A 334 4.95 4.30 16.50
CA GLY A 334 5.77 4.90 17.55
C GLY A 334 7.04 5.60 17.02
N GLN A 335 8.02 5.80 17.92
CA GLN A 335 9.29 6.48 17.61
C GLN A 335 10.10 5.77 16.51
N VAL A 336 10.06 4.43 16.47
CA VAL A 336 10.75 3.64 15.44
C VAL A 336 10.19 3.96 14.06
N SER A 337 8.87 4.01 13.92
CA SER A 337 8.21 4.41 12.67
C SER A 337 8.60 5.82 12.25
N LYS A 338 8.62 6.78 13.19
CA LYS A 338 9.05 8.16 12.92
C LYS A 338 10.49 8.25 12.46
N ASN A 339 11.41 7.52 13.09
CA ASN A 339 12.81 7.48 12.69
C ASN A 339 12.97 6.96 11.24
N ILE A 340 12.21 5.96 10.85
CA ILE A 340 12.22 5.43 9.47
C ILE A 340 11.68 6.47 8.49
N GLN A 341 10.59 7.16 8.82
CA GLN A 341 10.01 8.24 8.01
C GLN A 341 11.01 9.37 7.79
N VAL A 342 11.62 9.85 8.87
CA VAL A 342 12.62 10.91 8.85
C VAL A 342 13.85 10.50 8.04
N GLU A 343 14.37 9.29 8.24
CA GLU A 343 15.50 8.77 7.47
C GLU A 343 15.20 8.78 5.96
N ARG A 344 14.00 8.36 5.57
CA ARG A 344 13.60 8.34 4.16
C ARG A 344 13.42 9.73 3.57
N LEU A 345 12.84 10.66 4.31
CA LEU A 345 12.69 12.05 3.87
C LEU A 345 14.04 12.79 3.74
N LYS A 346 14.99 12.52 4.66
CA LYS A 346 16.37 13.01 4.53
C LYS A 346 17.04 12.52 3.24
N GLU A 347 16.84 11.24 2.92
CA GLU A 347 17.36 10.65 1.69
C GLU A 347 16.74 11.29 0.44
N ALA A 348 15.42 11.55 0.46
CA ALA A 348 14.75 12.27 -0.62
C ALA A 348 15.30 13.69 -0.78
N LYS A 349 15.44 14.42 0.31
CA LYS A 349 15.98 15.79 0.27
C LYS A 349 17.44 15.85 -0.19
N ALA A 350 18.24 14.83 0.14
CA ALA A 350 19.64 14.75 -0.26
C ALA A 350 19.82 14.62 -1.79
N THR A 351 18.78 14.23 -2.55
CA THR A 351 18.82 14.21 -4.02
C THR A 351 18.87 15.59 -4.64
N GLY A 352 18.50 16.64 -3.89
CA GLY A 352 18.31 17.99 -4.41
C GLY A 352 17.02 18.14 -5.24
N ALA A 353 16.12 17.15 -5.22
CA ALA A 353 14.80 17.25 -5.82
C ALA A 353 13.91 18.21 -5.01
N GLU A 354 13.00 18.87 -5.71
CA GLU A 354 12.01 19.77 -5.12
C GLU A 354 10.79 19.01 -4.61
N VAL A 355 10.46 17.89 -5.27
CA VAL A 355 9.25 17.11 -5.02
C VAL A 355 9.59 15.63 -4.79
N LEU A 356 9.06 15.06 -3.71
CA LEU A 356 8.99 13.63 -3.48
C LEU A 356 7.67 13.08 -4.02
N VAL A 357 7.74 12.32 -5.10
CA VAL A 357 6.58 11.67 -5.72
C VAL A 357 6.37 10.29 -5.12
N THR A 358 5.15 9.93 -4.79
CA THR A 358 4.78 8.57 -4.39
C THR A 358 3.50 8.12 -5.07
N ALA A 359 3.39 6.84 -5.37
CA ALA A 359 2.17 6.22 -5.92
C ALA A 359 1.38 5.49 -4.83
N CYS A 360 1.31 6.06 -3.62
CA CYS A 360 0.64 5.43 -2.48
C CYS A 360 0.18 6.49 -1.48
N VAL A 361 -1.13 6.64 -1.34
CA VAL A 361 -1.71 7.61 -0.40
C VAL A 361 -1.27 7.40 1.05
N LYS A 362 -1.05 6.15 1.49
CA LYS A 362 -0.54 5.89 2.85
C LYS A 362 0.90 6.37 3.01
N CYS A 363 1.75 6.18 2.00
CA CYS A 363 3.10 6.77 2.04
C CYS A 363 3.03 8.30 2.13
N GLN A 364 2.13 8.95 1.38
CA GLN A 364 1.90 10.39 1.46
C GLN A 364 1.48 10.80 2.88
N ILE A 365 0.51 10.11 3.48
CA ILE A 365 0.04 10.38 4.85
C ILE A 365 1.20 10.28 5.86
N HIS A 366 1.97 9.19 5.82
CA HIS A 366 3.04 8.95 6.79
C HIS A 366 4.17 9.99 6.68
N PHE A 367 4.55 10.36 5.45
CA PHE A 367 5.59 11.37 5.26
C PHE A 367 5.11 12.78 5.62
N LYS A 368 3.89 13.17 5.23
CA LYS A 368 3.32 14.45 5.64
C LYS A 368 3.14 14.52 7.17
N CYS A 369 2.72 13.43 7.81
CA CYS A 369 2.65 13.34 9.28
C CYS A 369 4.03 13.54 9.95
N ALA A 370 5.11 13.04 9.35
CA ALA A 370 6.46 13.29 9.88
C ALA A 370 6.87 14.76 9.73
N GLN A 371 6.41 15.45 8.70
CA GLN A 371 6.68 16.86 8.47
C GLN A 371 5.87 17.82 9.35
N GLU A 372 4.86 17.32 10.08
CA GLU A 372 4.12 18.14 11.09
C GLU A 372 5.00 18.55 12.28
N ASP A 373 6.17 17.93 12.47
CA ASP A 373 7.12 18.34 13.50
C ASP A 373 7.94 19.57 13.02
N PRO A 374 7.70 20.77 13.59
CA PRO A 374 8.39 21.99 13.16
C PRO A 374 9.92 21.91 13.36
N ALA A 375 10.40 21.13 14.33
CA ALA A 375 11.82 20.99 14.60
C ALA A 375 12.56 20.24 13.47
N LEU A 376 11.84 19.45 12.70
CA LEU A 376 12.40 18.64 11.61
C LEU A 376 12.28 19.29 10.23
N GLN A 377 11.49 20.36 10.08
CA GLN A 377 11.20 20.98 8.78
C GLN A 377 12.47 21.33 7.97
N GLN A 378 13.49 21.83 8.64
CA GLN A 378 14.74 22.20 7.97
C GLN A 378 15.45 20.97 7.39
N GLU A 379 15.32 19.81 8.02
CA GLU A 379 16.02 18.59 7.65
C GLU A 379 15.24 17.74 6.64
N ILE A 380 13.89 17.71 6.74
CA ILE A 380 13.02 16.81 5.99
C ILE A 380 11.96 17.52 5.12
N GLY A 381 11.87 18.83 5.18
CA GLY A 381 10.89 19.59 4.39
C GLY A 381 11.15 19.43 2.89
N ILE A 382 10.24 18.77 2.19
CA ILE A 382 10.18 18.58 0.74
C ILE A 382 8.71 18.52 0.34
N GLU A 383 8.34 19.06 -0.82
CA GLU A 383 6.98 18.89 -1.33
C GLU A 383 6.68 17.40 -1.58
N ILE A 384 5.52 16.92 -1.15
CA ILE A 384 5.11 15.49 -1.32
C ILE A 384 3.85 15.45 -2.16
N ARG A 385 3.93 14.82 -3.34
CA ARG A 385 2.83 14.70 -4.30
C ARG A 385 2.52 13.23 -4.63
N ASP A 386 1.26 12.97 -4.95
CA ASP A 386 0.89 11.69 -5.53
C ASP A 386 1.24 11.65 -7.04
N LEU A 387 1.69 10.49 -7.49
CA LEU A 387 2.02 10.26 -8.90
C LEU A 387 0.84 10.56 -9.82
N THR A 388 -0.36 10.14 -9.43
CA THR A 388 -1.56 10.25 -10.27
C THR A 388 -1.99 11.70 -10.45
N THR A 389 -1.98 12.51 -9.37
CA THR A 389 -2.31 13.94 -9.45
C THR A 389 -1.30 14.68 -10.30
N LEU A 390 -0.02 14.42 -10.06
CA LEU A 390 1.07 15.05 -10.80
C LEU A 390 1.01 14.73 -12.30
N LEU A 391 0.71 13.48 -12.67
CA LEU A 391 0.57 13.08 -14.07
C LEU A 391 -0.67 13.72 -14.72
N ALA A 392 -1.80 13.79 -14.00
CA ALA A 392 -3.02 14.40 -14.52
C ALA A 392 -2.94 15.92 -14.75
N GLU A 393 -2.01 16.60 -14.08
CA GLU A 393 -1.72 18.02 -14.32
C GLU A 393 -0.95 18.26 -15.63
N ARG A 394 -0.35 17.23 -16.20
CA ARG A 394 0.44 17.28 -17.44
C ARG A 394 -0.34 16.78 -18.67
N LEU A 395 -1.49 16.14 -18.46
CA LEU A 395 -2.39 15.67 -19.52
C LEU A 395 -3.52 16.66 -19.80
#